data_c61c595b6bdf21ae540a26aabfb2bcf8
#
_entry.id   c61c595b6bdf21ae540a26aabfb2bcf8
#
_cell.length_a   1.000
_cell.length_b   1.000
_cell.length_c   1.000
_cell.angle_alpha   90.00
_cell.angle_beta   90.00
_cell.angle_gamma   90.00
#
_symmetry.space_group_name_H-M   'P 1'
#
loop_
_entity.id
_entity.type
_entity.pdbx_description
1 polymer ?
#
loop_
_entity_poly.entity_id
_entity_poly.type
_entity_poly.pdbx_seq_one_letter_code
_entity_poly.pdbx_strand_id
1 'polypeptide(L)'
;ALLASQPSIDVVLTRETDRFIPLEERTAIANRQRADLFLSIHANASTNRKARGVETYFLNFATNPEAEALAARENASSGRTMARLQDLVQTIALNNKLDESREFAEMVQGGLDQKLRSVNPQIRDLGVKQAPFVVLIGADMPSVLAEVSFLSNRAEALLLKQDDYRQRIAQALFEAVLRYQRTLKNIQVASQP
;
A
#
# COMPACT_ATOMS: atom_id res chain seq x y z
N ALA A 1 -2.96 -16.44 2.04
CA ALA A 1 -3.99 -17.49 1.98
C ALA A 1 -5.14 -17.07 1.04
N LEU A 2 -5.89 -15.94 1.28
CA LEU A 2 -7.08 -15.57 0.50
C LEU A 2 -6.79 -15.39 -1.01
N LEU A 3 -5.77 -14.60 -1.37
CA LEU A 3 -5.40 -14.41 -2.79
C LEU A 3 -4.89 -15.71 -3.41
N ALA A 4 -4.06 -16.46 -2.70
CA ALA A 4 -3.51 -17.72 -3.18
C ALA A 4 -4.57 -18.84 -3.37
N SER A 5 -5.79 -18.67 -2.85
CA SER A 5 -6.91 -19.57 -3.13
C SER A 5 -7.66 -19.25 -4.42
N GLN A 6 -7.32 -18.16 -5.10
CA GLN A 6 -7.93 -17.77 -6.36
C GLN A 6 -7.15 -18.35 -7.55
N PRO A 7 -7.75 -19.19 -8.38
CA PRO A 7 -7.06 -19.84 -9.50
C PRO A 7 -6.44 -18.89 -10.53
N SER A 8 -6.91 -17.64 -10.57
CA SER A 8 -6.46 -16.63 -11.53
C SER A 8 -5.48 -15.62 -10.92
N ILE A 9 -4.92 -15.90 -9.74
CA ILE A 9 -4.01 -14.99 -9.04
C ILE A 9 -2.78 -15.76 -8.55
N ASP A 10 -1.63 -15.39 -9.07
CA ASP A 10 -0.34 -15.81 -8.56
C ASP A 10 0.14 -14.81 -7.50
N VAL A 11 0.54 -15.31 -6.34
CA VAL A 11 0.96 -14.47 -5.21
C VAL A 11 2.45 -14.65 -4.95
N VAL A 12 3.18 -13.56 -5.09
CA VAL A 12 4.59 -13.49 -4.73
C VAL A 12 4.75 -12.67 -3.45
N LEU A 13 5.31 -13.28 -2.41
CA LEU A 13 5.68 -12.58 -1.19
C LEU A 13 7.13 -12.09 -1.30
N THR A 14 7.38 -10.82 -1.00
CA THR A 14 8.75 -10.28 -1.00
C THR A 14 9.58 -10.86 0.14
N ARG A 15 8.92 -11.34 1.21
CA ARG A 15 9.53 -12.14 2.30
C ARG A 15 8.49 -13.06 2.95
N GLU A 16 8.93 -14.22 3.42
CA GLU A 16 8.08 -15.22 4.08
C GLU A 16 8.45 -15.43 5.56
N THR A 17 9.58 -14.88 5.97
CA THR A 17 10.10 -14.97 7.33
C THR A 17 10.46 -13.60 7.86
N ASP A 18 10.78 -13.49 9.17
CA ASP A 18 11.26 -12.24 9.78
C ASP A 18 12.70 -11.92 9.37
N ARG A 19 12.91 -11.79 8.07
CA ARG A 19 14.18 -11.40 7.45
C ARG A 19 14.05 -9.99 6.88
N PHE A 20 15.04 -9.15 7.13
CA PHE A 20 15.10 -7.84 6.48
C PHE A 20 15.36 -7.98 4.98
N ILE A 21 14.53 -7.36 4.17
CA ILE A 21 14.72 -7.17 2.73
C ILE A 21 14.72 -5.67 2.47
N PRO A 22 15.79 -5.11 1.88
CA PRO A 22 15.84 -3.70 1.52
C PRO A 22 14.61 -3.25 0.73
N LEU A 23 14.17 -2.00 0.90
CA LEU A 23 12.94 -1.52 0.28
C LEU A 23 13.00 -1.61 -1.25
N GLU A 24 14.14 -1.26 -1.83
CA GLU A 24 14.40 -1.31 -3.27
C GLU A 24 14.36 -2.74 -3.81
N GLU A 25 14.82 -3.70 -3.01
CA GLU A 25 14.82 -5.10 -3.40
C GLU A 25 13.39 -5.67 -3.46
N ARG A 26 12.48 -5.20 -2.62
CA ARG A 26 11.06 -5.62 -2.67
C ARG A 26 10.42 -5.24 -4.01
N THR A 27 10.64 -4.01 -4.46
CA THR A 27 10.17 -3.56 -5.78
C THR A 27 10.87 -4.32 -6.91
N ALA A 28 12.18 -4.55 -6.80
CA ALA A 28 12.93 -5.32 -7.78
C ALA A 28 12.44 -6.78 -7.89
N ILE A 29 12.01 -7.40 -6.77
CA ILE A 29 11.36 -8.72 -6.79
C ILE A 29 10.08 -8.67 -7.62
N ALA A 30 9.19 -7.69 -7.36
CA ALA A 30 7.95 -7.55 -8.12
C ALA A 30 8.18 -7.35 -9.62
N ASN A 31 9.14 -6.50 -10.00
CA ASN A 31 9.50 -6.26 -11.40
C ASN A 31 10.06 -7.54 -12.07
N ARG A 32 10.98 -8.26 -11.42
CA ARG A 32 11.52 -9.54 -11.94
C ARG A 32 10.45 -10.60 -12.15
N GLN A 33 9.46 -10.63 -11.28
CA GLN A 33 8.31 -11.54 -11.39
C GLN A 33 7.25 -11.05 -12.37
N ARG A 34 7.44 -9.87 -12.97
CA ARG A 34 6.45 -9.23 -13.86
C ARG A 34 5.06 -9.17 -13.22
N ALA A 35 5.04 -8.80 -11.94
CA ALA A 35 3.78 -8.69 -11.21
C ALA A 35 2.87 -7.61 -11.85
N ASP A 36 1.57 -7.89 -11.91
CA ASP A 36 0.57 -6.95 -12.42
C ASP A 36 0.18 -5.89 -11.38
N LEU A 37 0.51 -6.13 -10.10
CA LEU A 37 0.12 -5.28 -8.99
C LEU A 37 1.11 -5.43 -7.83
N PHE A 38 1.45 -4.31 -7.17
CA PHE A 38 2.28 -4.32 -5.97
C PHE A 38 1.53 -3.69 -4.79
N LEU A 39 1.38 -4.45 -3.71
CA LEU A 39 0.73 -4.01 -2.47
C LEU A 39 1.70 -4.12 -1.29
N SER A 40 2.15 -2.99 -0.76
CA SER A 40 2.91 -2.91 0.48
C SER A 40 1.96 -2.69 1.66
N ILE A 41 2.08 -3.50 2.72
CA ILE A 41 1.20 -3.46 3.89
C ILE A 41 2.03 -3.05 5.10
N HIS A 42 1.63 -1.96 5.72
CA HIS A 42 2.29 -1.35 6.87
C HIS A 42 1.32 -1.14 8.03
N ALA A 43 1.87 -0.96 9.22
CA ALA A 43 1.15 -0.47 10.39
C ALA A 43 1.85 0.80 10.89
N ASN A 44 1.16 1.90 10.78
CA ASN A 44 1.67 3.25 11.01
C ASN A 44 2.13 3.48 12.47
N ALA A 45 2.96 4.46 12.67
CA ALA A 45 3.31 4.99 13.98
C ALA A 45 3.35 6.53 13.93
N SER A 46 2.92 7.17 15.00
CA SER A 46 2.91 8.62 15.12
C SER A 46 3.41 9.03 16.51
N THR A 47 4.05 10.19 16.63
CA THR A 47 4.34 10.83 17.90
C THR A 47 3.06 11.20 18.67
N ASN A 48 1.99 11.51 17.93
CA ASN A 48 0.66 11.67 18.49
C ASN A 48 0.02 10.29 18.75
N ARG A 49 0.04 9.85 20.00
CA ARG A 49 -0.54 8.57 20.44
C ARG A 49 -2.08 8.48 20.29
N LYS A 50 -2.75 9.59 19.94
CA LYS A 50 -4.18 9.62 19.63
C LYS A 50 -4.45 9.43 18.12
N ALA A 51 -3.41 9.46 17.29
CA ALA A 51 -3.53 9.17 15.88
C ALA A 51 -4.06 7.75 15.69
N ARG A 52 -5.02 7.57 14.77
CA ARG A 52 -5.69 6.30 14.50
C ARG A 52 -6.35 6.32 13.14
N GLY A 53 -6.58 5.16 12.57
CA GLY A 53 -7.29 5.01 11.30
C GLY A 53 -6.50 4.26 10.25
N VAL A 54 -6.95 4.39 9.03
CA VAL A 54 -6.34 3.80 7.84
C VAL A 54 -6.06 4.87 6.80
N GLU A 55 -4.98 4.71 6.07
CA GLU A 55 -4.61 5.57 4.95
C GLU A 55 -3.87 4.77 3.89
N THR A 56 -4.03 5.14 2.63
CA THR A 56 -3.38 4.44 1.53
C THR A 56 -2.61 5.43 0.68
N TYR A 57 -1.39 5.06 0.32
CA TYR A 57 -0.47 5.91 -0.41
C TYR A 57 -0.15 5.32 -1.78
N PHE A 58 -0.01 6.20 -2.78
CA PHE A 58 0.63 5.90 -4.06
C PHE A 58 1.86 6.82 -4.25
N LEU A 59 2.72 6.44 -5.18
CA LEU A 59 3.97 7.16 -5.43
C LEU A 59 3.71 8.53 -6.06
N ASN A 60 4.08 9.60 -5.39
CA ASN A 60 4.18 10.97 -5.93
C ASN A 60 4.89 11.86 -4.91
N PHE A 61 4.99 13.16 -5.19
CA PHE A 61 5.41 14.14 -4.18
C PHE A 61 4.40 14.23 -3.04
N ALA A 62 4.88 14.39 -1.82
CA ALA A 62 4.01 14.59 -0.68
C ALA A 62 3.24 15.92 -0.81
N THR A 63 1.95 15.90 -0.46
CA THR A 63 1.08 17.09 -0.51
C THR A 63 0.91 17.76 0.83
N ASN A 64 1.38 17.15 1.91
CA ASN A 64 1.30 17.69 3.26
C ASN A 64 2.48 17.19 4.13
N PRO A 65 2.83 17.92 5.22
CA PRO A 65 3.97 17.61 6.07
C PRO A 65 3.88 16.23 6.76
N GLU A 66 2.68 15.76 7.06
CA GLU A 66 2.46 14.46 7.72
C GLU A 66 2.83 13.30 6.78
N ALA A 67 2.45 13.39 5.51
CA ALA A 67 2.80 12.40 4.49
C ALA A 67 4.31 12.39 4.20
N GLU A 68 4.94 13.58 4.18
CA GLU A 68 6.39 13.72 4.03
C GLU A 68 7.13 13.10 5.23
N ALA A 69 6.70 13.40 6.46
CA ALA A 69 7.30 12.85 7.67
C ALA A 69 7.14 11.32 7.75
N LEU A 70 6.01 10.78 7.31
CA LEU A 70 5.78 9.34 7.25
C LEU A 70 6.73 8.70 6.23
N ALA A 71 6.79 9.23 5.01
CA ALA A 71 7.69 8.70 3.99
C ALA A 71 9.16 8.78 4.43
N ALA A 72 9.60 9.87 5.06
CA ALA A 72 10.95 9.99 5.59
C ALA A 72 11.26 8.92 6.65
N ARG A 73 10.32 8.59 7.51
CA ARG A 73 10.48 7.55 8.54
C ARG A 73 10.55 6.15 7.92
N GLU A 74 9.63 5.81 7.01
CA GLU A 74 9.61 4.51 6.35
C GLU A 74 10.85 4.31 5.48
N ASN A 75 11.33 5.37 4.83
CA ASN A 75 12.53 5.36 4.01
C ASN A 75 13.84 5.31 4.81
N ALA A 76 13.82 5.50 6.12
CA ALA A 76 15.03 5.59 6.96
C ALA A 76 15.91 4.32 6.91
N SER A 77 15.33 3.17 6.58
CA SER A 77 16.07 1.91 6.40
C SER A 77 16.63 1.72 4.98
N SER A 78 16.34 2.65 4.05
CA SER A 78 16.88 2.62 2.70
C SER A 78 18.31 3.17 2.65
N GLY A 79 19.15 2.54 1.84
CA GLY A 79 20.48 3.08 1.50
C GLY A 79 20.42 4.28 0.56
N ARG A 80 19.26 4.61 0.01
CA ARG A 80 19.05 5.80 -0.81
C ARG A 80 18.82 7.00 0.09
N THR A 81 19.83 7.83 0.24
CA THR A 81 19.65 9.15 0.84
C THR A 81 18.79 10.02 -0.07
N MET A 82 17.97 10.89 0.53
CA MET A 82 17.19 11.95 -0.17
C MET A 82 18.05 12.89 -1.02
N ALA A 83 19.38 12.71 -1.03
CA ALA A 83 20.34 13.48 -1.81
C ALA A 83 20.19 13.35 -3.34
N ARG A 84 19.33 12.44 -3.82
CA ARG A 84 19.01 12.28 -5.25
C ARG A 84 17.60 12.77 -5.58
N LEU A 85 17.28 13.95 -5.14
CA LEU A 85 15.97 14.58 -5.43
C LEU A 85 15.71 14.67 -6.96
N GLN A 86 16.73 14.86 -7.76
CA GLN A 86 16.63 14.89 -9.22
C GLN A 86 16.22 13.53 -9.79
N ASP A 87 16.80 12.43 -9.29
CA ASP A 87 16.45 11.07 -9.72
C ASP A 87 15.01 10.74 -9.33
N LEU A 88 14.55 11.22 -8.17
CA LEU A 88 13.18 11.04 -7.70
C LEU A 88 12.19 11.81 -8.57
N VAL A 89 12.48 13.06 -8.90
CA VAL A 89 11.66 13.88 -9.81
C VAL A 89 11.50 13.20 -11.16
N GLN A 90 12.61 12.73 -11.75
CA GLN A 90 12.59 12.02 -13.01
C GLN A 90 11.79 10.71 -12.92
N THR A 91 11.97 9.93 -11.87
CA THR A 91 11.24 8.67 -11.67
C THR A 91 9.74 8.90 -11.54
N ILE A 92 9.32 9.92 -10.78
CA ILE A 92 7.89 10.27 -10.64
C ILE A 92 7.34 10.79 -11.97
N ALA A 93 8.07 11.65 -12.68
CA ALA A 93 7.63 12.20 -13.96
C ALA A 93 7.50 11.14 -15.07
N LEU A 94 8.30 10.07 -14.99
CA LEU A 94 8.26 8.94 -15.93
C LEU A 94 7.31 7.81 -15.49
N ASN A 95 6.69 7.93 -14.31
CA ASN A 95 5.77 6.91 -13.81
C ASN A 95 4.45 6.94 -14.56
N ASN A 96 4.32 6.05 -15.55
CA ASN A 96 3.10 5.87 -16.36
C ASN A 96 2.01 5.05 -15.65
N LYS A 97 2.22 4.67 -14.36
CA LYS A 97 1.28 3.88 -13.54
C LYS A 97 0.66 4.70 -12.41
N LEU A 98 0.74 6.03 -12.49
CA LEU A 98 0.30 6.92 -11.43
C LEU A 98 -1.23 6.89 -11.27
N ASP A 99 -1.96 6.97 -12.37
CA ASP A 99 -3.43 6.98 -12.34
C ASP A 99 -3.99 5.62 -11.94
N GLU A 100 -3.42 4.52 -12.46
CA GLU A 100 -3.79 3.16 -12.06
C GLU A 100 -3.47 2.89 -10.58
N SER A 101 -2.34 3.41 -10.08
CA SER A 101 -1.98 3.31 -8.67
C SER A 101 -2.95 4.07 -7.78
N ARG A 102 -3.41 5.25 -8.21
CA ARG A 102 -4.43 6.03 -7.50
C ARG A 102 -5.75 5.28 -7.44
N GLU A 103 -6.23 4.76 -8.57
CA GLU A 103 -7.46 3.99 -8.64
C GLU A 103 -7.41 2.77 -7.70
N PHE A 104 -6.29 2.04 -7.71
CA PHE A 104 -6.11 0.93 -6.79
C PHE A 104 -6.06 1.38 -5.32
N ALA A 105 -5.40 2.51 -5.01
CA ALA A 105 -5.36 3.07 -3.67
C ALA A 105 -6.76 3.43 -3.15
N GLU A 106 -7.63 3.98 -4.00
CA GLU A 106 -9.03 4.29 -3.65
C GLU A 106 -9.83 3.02 -3.33
N MET A 107 -9.62 1.94 -4.07
CA MET A 107 -10.26 0.65 -3.80
C MET A 107 -9.79 0.05 -2.47
N VAL A 108 -8.48 0.11 -2.19
CA VAL A 108 -7.88 -0.36 -0.94
C VAL A 108 -8.40 0.46 0.24
N GLN A 109 -8.35 1.79 0.14
CA GLN A 109 -8.79 2.70 1.19
C GLN A 109 -10.27 2.50 1.54
N GLY A 110 -11.13 2.51 0.53
CA GLY A 110 -12.57 2.30 0.73
C GLY A 110 -12.89 0.92 1.31
N GLY A 111 -12.18 -0.11 0.87
CA GLY A 111 -12.33 -1.48 1.41
C GLY A 111 -11.92 -1.57 2.89
N LEU A 112 -10.79 -0.97 3.27
CA LEU A 112 -10.33 -0.93 4.66
C LEU A 112 -11.30 -0.16 5.55
N ASP A 113 -11.70 1.05 5.16
CA ASP A 113 -12.63 1.86 5.93
C ASP A 113 -13.96 1.13 6.13
N GLN A 114 -14.58 0.63 5.08
CA GLN A 114 -15.86 -0.07 5.15
C GLN A 114 -15.79 -1.31 6.04
N LYS A 115 -14.78 -2.16 5.84
CA LYS A 115 -14.68 -3.44 6.53
C LYS A 115 -14.35 -3.28 8.01
N LEU A 116 -13.48 -2.32 8.35
CA LEU A 116 -12.99 -2.15 9.71
C LEU A 116 -13.95 -1.35 10.61
N ARG A 117 -14.82 -0.51 10.06
CA ARG A 117 -15.84 0.23 10.86
C ARG A 117 -16.73 -0.71 11.69
N SER A 118 -17.00 -1.92 11.23
CA SER A 118 -17.84 -2.88 11.94
C SER A 118 -17.20 -3.42 13.23
N VAL A 119 -15.87 -3.40 13.34
CA VAL A 119 -15.09 -3.93 14.49
C VAL A 119 -14.30 -2.86 15.21
N ASN A 120 -14.11 -1.69 14.59
CA ASN A 120 -13.49 -0.51 15.18
C ASN A 120 -14.34 0.73 14.86
N PRO A 121 -15.44 0.98 15.59
CA PRO A 121 -16.31 2.13 15.33
C PRO A 121 -15.62 3.49 15.44
N GLN A 122 -14.44 3.54 16.05
CA GLN A 122 -13.63 4.74 16.17
C GLN A 122 -12.58 4.90 15.09
N ILE A 123 -12.52 4.00 14.13
CA ILE A 123 -11.58 4.09 13.01
C ILE A 123 -11.81 5.40 12.25
N ARG A 124 -10.74 5.98 11.75
CA ARG A 124 -10.80 7.16 10.90
C ARG A 124 -10.36 6.79 9.49
N ASP A 125 -11.14 7.19 8.54
CA ASP A 125 -10.71 7.24 7.15
C ASP A 125 -9.83 8.47 6.98
N LEU A 126 -8.52 8.25 6.81
CA LEU A 126 -7.54 9.30 6.58
C LEU A 126 -7.28 9.54 5.09
N GLY A 127 -7.98 8.78 4.23
CA GLY A 127 -8.03 8.96 2.79
C GLY A 127 -6.84 8.40 2.03
N VAL A 128 -6.94 8.57 0.72
CA VAL A 128 -5.84 8.31 -0.21
C VAL A 128 -4.92 9.52 -0.23
N LYS A 129 -3.62 9.26 -0.16
CA LYS A 129 -2.56 10.26 -0.12
C LYS A 129 -1.44 9.88 -1.07
N GLN A 130 -0.48 10.78 -1.23
CA GLN A 130 0.70 10.53 -2.02
C GLN A 130 1.96 10.93 -1.26
N ALA A 131 3.02 10.15 -1.44
CA ALA A 131 4.33 10.44 -0.87
C ALA A 131 5.43 9.62 -1.57
N PRO A 132 6.70 10.06 -1.49
CA PRO A 132 7.82 9.40 -2.15
C PRO A 132 8.34 8.21 -1.33
N PHE A 133 7.56 7.16 -1.20
CA PHE A 133 7.99 5.92 -0.56
C PHE A 133 8.98 5.15 -1.43
N VAL A 134 10.17 4.88 -0.90
CA VAL A 134 11.22 4.14 -1.62
C VAL A 134 10.73 2.78 -2.10
N VAL A 135 9.89 2.10 -1.31
CA VAL A 135 9.33 0.80 -1.66
C VAL A 135 8.39 0.82 -2.87
N LEU A 136 7.96 1.99 -3.32
CA LEU A 136 7.14 2.15 -4.52
C LEU A 136 7.94 2.72 -5.71
N ILE A 137 9.15 3.23 -5.45
CA ILE A 137 10.00 3.83 -6.50
C ILE A 137 10.51 2.74 -7.45
N GLY A 138 10.28 2.96 -8.76
CA GLY A 138 10.72 2.04 -9.80
C GLY A 138 9.85 0.80 -9.97
N ALA A 139 8.65 0.79 -9.43
CA ALA A 139 7.66 -0.23 -9.73
C ALA A 139 7.15 -0.08 -11.17
N ASP A 140 7.22 -1.15 -11.96
CA ASP A 140 6.76 -1.20 -13.35
C ASP A 140 5.24 -1.45 -13.45
N MET A 141 4.57 -1.63 -12.32
CA MET A 141 3.14 -1.92 -12.19
C MET A 141 2.45 -0.92 -11.24
N PRO A 142 1.11 -0.84 -11.24
CA PRO A 142 0.37 -0.11 -10.21
C PRO A 142 0.78 -0.54 -8.81
N SER A 143 1.14 0.42 -7.96
CA SER A 143 1.76 0.15 -6.67
C SER A 143 1.24 1.08 -5.58
N VAL A 144 0.90 0.50 -4.42
CA VAL A 144 0.38 1.23 -3.26
C VAL A 144 0.99 0.74 -1.95
N LEU A 145 0.97 1.63 -0.95
CA LEU A 145 1.29 1.31 0.43
C LEU A 145 0.06 1.58 1.29
N ALA A 146 -0.44 0.54 1.97
CA ALA A 146 -1.59 0.61 2.86
C ALA A 146 -1.14 0.62 4.33
N GLU A 147 -1.49 1.69 5.03
CA GLU A 147 -1.35 1.81 6.49
C GLU A 147 -2.65 1.34 7.15
N VAL A 148 -2.64 0.15 7.71
CA VAL A 148 -3.86 -0.55 8.13
C VAL A 148 -4.31 -0.26 9.56
N SER A 149 -3.50 0.43 10.35
CA SER A 149 -3.75 0.87 11.74
C SER A 149 -2.52 1.61 12.27
N PHE A 150 -2.61 2.18 13.49
CA PHE A 150 -1.49 2.83 14.17
C PHE A 150 -0.97 1.99 15.35
N LEU A 151 0.26 1.49 15.26
CA LEU A 151 0.94 0.78 16.35
C LEU A 151 1.18 1.68 17.59
N SER A 152 1.34 2.99 17.36
CA SER A 152 1.50 3.98 18.44
C SER A 152 0.21 4.23 19.21
N ASN A 153 -0.95 3.87 18.68
CA ASN A 153 -2.24 3.94 19.35
C ASN A 153 -2.51 2.63 20.10
N ARG A 154 -2.63 2.71 21.43
CA ARG A 154 -2.79 1.51 22.28
C ARG A 154 -4.01 0.68 21.89
N ALA A 155 -5.14 1.31 21.57
CA ALA A 155 -6.36 0.58 21.22
C ALA A 155 -6.19 -0.17 19.88
N GLU A 156 -5.64 0.50 18.86
CA GLU A 156 -5.41 -0.14 17.56
C GLU A 156 -4.32 -1.21 17.62
N ALA A 157 -3.26 -0.99 18.40
CA ALA A 157 -2.23 -2.00 18.64
C ALA A 157 -2.80 -3.27 19.31
N LEU A 158 -3.80 -3.14 20.19
CA LEU A 158 -4.51 -4.29 20.77
C LEU A 158 -5.42 -4.98 19.74
N LEU A 159 -6.10 -4.22 18.89
CA LEU A 159 -6.90 -4.79 17.80
C LEU A 159 -6.02 -5.56 16.81
N LEU A 160 -4.84 -5.05 16.44
CA LEU A 160 -3.90 -5.75 15.55
C LEU A 160 -3.40 -7.08 16.10
N LYS A 161 -3.48 -7.32 17.42
CA LYS A 161 -3.17 -8.61 18.04
C LYS A 161 -4.30 -9.64 17.89
N GLN A 162 -5.51 -9.20 17.57
CA GLN A 162 -6.68 -10.07 17.43
C GLN A 162 -6.74 -10.67 16.00
N ASP A 163 -6.95 -11.96 15.92
CA ASP A 163 -7.03 -12.68 14.63
C ASP A 163 -8.18 -12.18 13.77
N ASP A 164 -9.35 -11.94 14.36
CA ASP A 164 -10.52 -11.43 13.64
C ASP A 164 -10.24 -10.07 12.98
N TYR A 165 -9.57 -9.16 13.69
CA TYR A 165 -9.24 -7.84 13.15
C TYR A 165 -8.27 -7.96 11.97
N ARG A 166 -7.22 -8.79 12.10
CA ARG A 166 -6.28 -9.07 11.01
C ARG A 166 -6.95 -9.75 9.82
N GLN A 167 -7.89 -10.68 10.10
CA GLN A 167 -8.66 -11.33 9.04
C GLN A 167 -9.54 -10.35 8.27
N ARG A 168 -10.13 -9.36 8.94
CA ARG A 168 -10.92 -8.30 8.27
C ARG A 168 -10.06 -7.39 7.42
N ILE A 169 -8.85 -7.03 7.89
CA ILE A 169 -7.87 -6.32 7.06
C ILE A 169 -7.54 -7.15 5.82
N ALA A 170 -7.22 -8.43 5.99
CA ALA A 170 -6.91 -9.32 4.88
C ALA A 170 -8.07 -9.44 3.88
N GLN A 171 -9.31 -9.52 4.35
CA GLN A 171 -10.51 -9.54 3.50
C GLN A 171 -10.70 -8.22 2.75
N ALA A 172 -10.49 -7.07 3.40
CA ALA A 172 -10.59 -5.76 2.74
C ALA A 172 -9.60 -5.64 1.58
N LEU A 173 -8.35 -5.99 1.83
CA LEU A 173 -7.29 -5.97 0.82
C LEU A 173 -7.55 -6.97 -0.32
N PHE A 174 -8.01 -8.17 0.02
CA PHE A 174 -8.42 -9.20 -0.94
C PHE A 174 -9.53 -8.72 -1.86
N GLU A 175 -10.61 -8.15 -1.31
CA GLU A 175 -11.74 -7.63 -2.08
C GLU A 175 -11.31 -6.45 -2.97
N ALA A 176 -10.40 -5.59 -2.50
CA ALA A 176 -9.84 -4.49 -3.30
C ALA A 176 -9.04 -5.01 -4.52
N VAL A 177 -8.18 -6.02 -4.33
CA VAL A 177 -7.44 -6.65 -5.43
C VAL A 177 -8.40 -7.27 -6.46
N LEU A 178 -9.42 -8.02 -6.02
CA LEU A 178 -10.40 -8.60 -6.93
C LEU A 178 -11.21 -7.55 -7.69
N ARG A 179 -11.54 -6.44 -7.03
CA ARG A 179 -12.24 -5.31 -7.68
C ARG A 179 -11.37 -4.71 -8.76
N TYR A 180 -10.11 -4.43 -8.45
CA TYR A 180 -9.15 -3.89 -9.41
C TYR A 180 -8.94 -4.84 -10.61
N GLN A 181 -8.78 -6.13 -10.37
CA GLN A 181 -8.68 -7.13 -11.45
C GLN A 181 -9.89 -7.11 -12.41
N ARG A 182 -11.09 -6.91 -11.88
CA ARG A 182 -12.31 -6.79 -12.72
C ARG A 182 -12.29 -5.55 -13.59
N THR A 183 -11.80 -4.42 -13.09
CA THR A 183 -11.64 -3.18 -13.88
C THR A 183 -10.72 -3.44 -15.08
N LEU A 184 -9.56 -4.08 -14.87
CA LEU A 184 -8.64 -4.41 -15.96
C LEU A 184 -9.28 -5.32 -17.03
N LYS A 185 -10.02 -6.33 -16.62
CA LYS A 185 -10.73 -7.23 -17.57
C LYS A 185 -11.77 -6.50 -18.40
N ASN A 186 -12.52 -5.59 -17.78
CA ASN A 186 -13.53 -4.79 -18.49
C ASN A 186 -12.90 -3.85 -19.52
N ILE A 187 -11.76 -3.26 -19.22
CA ILE A 187 -11.01 -2.42 -20.17
C ILE A 187 -10.53 -3.23 -21.37
N GLN A 188 -10.01 -4.44 -21.14
CA GLN A 188 -9.55 -5.33 -22.22
C GLN A 188 -10.70 -5.76 -23.14
N VAL A 189 -11.87 -6.05 -22.59
CA VAL A 189 -13.07 -6.42 -23.40
C VAL A 189 -13.58 -5.23 -24.20
N ALA A 190 -13.58 -4.03 -23.64
CA ALA A 190 -14.01 -2.80 -24.32
C ALA A 190 -13.04 -2.34 -25.42
N SER A 191 -11.79 -2.81 -25.41
CA SER A 191 -10.73 -2.45 -26.36
C SER A 191 -10.58 -3.44 -27.51
N GLN A 192 -11.40 -4.50 -27.55
CA GLN A 192 -11.46 -5.44 -28.68
C GLN A 192 -12.45 -4.89 -29.71
N PRO A 193 -12.01 -4.68 -30.97
CA PRO A 193 -12.82 -4.13 -32.05
C PRO A 193 -13.95 -5.09 -32.50
#